data_66f218f0db0929bf7fa307f91f581255
#
_entry.id   66f218f0db0929bf7fa307f91f581255
#
_cell.length_a   1.000
_cell.length_b   1.000
_cell.length_c   1.000
_cell.angle_alpha   90.00
_cell.angle_beta   90.00
_cell.angle_gamma   90.00
#
_symmetry.space_group_name_H-M   'P 1'
#
loop_
_entity.id
_entity.type
_entity.pdbx_description
1 polymer ?
#
loop_
_entity_poly.entity_id
_entity_poly.type
_entity_poly.pdbx_seq_one_letter_code
_entity_poly.pdbx_strand_id
1 'polypeptide(L)'
;MLCRTASDLYWAARNVERAENTARLVDVTLRIALLPERYDRGRKEAAPWRRALDALGLADVVRNRYGRIDAESVQRHLLLSPENPSSVYSCLHAARECARAQRVAITAEMYEDLNVSWLEMRGVTWSRLHADGINNLLERVKGRSASFRGVTIGTLGRGEGYHFLQLGAFVERAEWAIRLLDIAGSEGDDAETREQAAVDYFRWSALLQSLSGFEAYRKIYSD
;
A
#
# COMPACT_ATOMS: atom_id res chain seq x y z
N MET A 1 17.21 23.13 -9.49
CA MET A 1 16.43 22.17 -10.32
C MET A 1 15.15 22.84 -10.83
N LEU A 2 14.63 22.45 -12.02
CA LEU A 2 13.37 22.98 -12.52
C LEU A 2 12.18 22.44 -11.70
N CYS A 3 11.16 23.28 -11.46
CA CYS A 3 9.96 22.89 -10.68
C CYS A 3 9.28 21.62 -11.22
N ARG A 4 9.25 21.45 -12.55
CA ARG A 4 8.68 20.25 -13.16
C ARG A 4 9.48 18.99 -12.82
N THR A 5 10.80 19.08 -12.86
CA THR A 5 11.68 17.95 -12.48
C THR A 5 11.50 17.58 -11.01
N ALA A 6 11.44 18.59 -10.13
CA ALA A 6 11.18 18.38 -8.70
C ALA A 6 9.84 17.69 -8.48
N SER A 7 8.78 18.17 -9.15
CA SER A 7 7.44 17.58 -9.09
C SER A 7 7.42 16.12 -9.55
N ASP A 8 8.01 15.84 -10.72
CA ASP A 8 8.01 14.47 -11.25
C ASP A 8 8.78 13.50 -10.35
N LEU A 9 9.92 13.90 -9.79
CA LEU A 9 10.67 13.07 -8.83
C LEU A 9 9.90 12.83 -7.53
N TYR A 10 9.28 13.88 -6.99
CA TYR A 10 8.41 13.79 -5.82
C TYR A 10 7.25 12.81 -6.06
N TRP A 11 6.54 12.94 -7.18
CA TRP A 11 5.41 12.06 -7.50
C TRP A 11 5.83 10.65 -7.88
N ALA A 12 6.99 10.46 -8.49
CA ALA A 12 7.54 9.12 -8.73
C ALA A 12 7.68 8.35 -7.41
N ALA A 13 8.33 8.95 -6.42
CA ALA A 13 8.52 8.33 -5.11
C ALA A 13 7.21 8.15 -4.35
N ARG A 14 6.30 9.15 -4.38
CA ARG A 14 4.97 9.03 -3.78
C ARG A 14 4.19 7.84 -4.33
N ASN A 15 4.20 7.67 -5.65
CA ASN A 15 3.46 6.59 -6.29
C ASN A 15 4.05 5.21 -5.99
N VAL A 16 5.38 5.08 -5.92
CA VAL A 16 6.01 3.81 -5.50
C VAL A 16 5.61 3.46 -4.06
N GLU A 17 5.67 4.41 -3.15
CA GLU A 17 5.31 4.22 -1.74
C GLU A 17 3.81 3.90 -1.60
N ARG A 18 2.94 4.59 -2.36
CA ARG A 18 1.49 4.33 -2.37
C ARG A 18 1.15 2.94 -2.88
N ALA A 19 1.83 2.47 -3.93
CA ALA A 19 1.66 1.11 -4.44
C ALA A 19 1.99 0.06 -3.35
N GLU A 20 3.10 0.26 -2.63
CA GLU A 20 3.48 -0.62 -1.51
C GLU A 20 2.47 -0.56 -0.37
N ASN A 21 2.06 0.63 0.06
CA ASN A 21 1.09 0.82 1.13
C ASN A 21 -0.26 0.17 0.81
N THR A 22 -0.73 0.32 -0.45
CA THR A 22 -1.95 -0.34 -0.93
C THR A 22 -1.80 -1.87 -0.91
N ALA A 23 -0.67 -2.41 -1.36
CA ALA A 23 -0.41 -3.84 -1.32
C ALA A 23 -0.37 -4.37 0.13
N ARG A 24 0.26 -3.64 1.07
CA ARG A 24 0.28 -4.00 2.49
C ARG A 24 -1.11 -3.98 3.12
N LEU A 25 -1.94 -2.99 2.79
CA LEU A 25 -3.32 -2.94 3.28
C LEU A 25 -4.10 -4.16 2.83
N VAL A 26 -4.00 -4.52 1.55
CA VAL A 26 -4.68 -5.72 1.01
C VAL A 26 -4.17 -6.98 1.68
N ASP A 27 -2.85 -7.14 1.88
CA ASP A 27 -2.23 -8.29 2.55
C ASP A 27 -2.77 -8.46 3.98
N VAL A 28 -2.75 -7.38 4.75
CA VAL A 28 -3.23 -7.39 6.13
C VAL A 28 -4.74 -7.64 6.19
N THR A 29 -5.52 -7.00 5.32
CA THR A 29 -6.98 -7.22 5.26
C THR A 29 -7.32 -8.68 4.93
N LEU A 30 -6.55 -9.29 4.03
CA LEU A 30 -6.69 -10.70 3.67
C LEU A 30 -6.45 -11.61 4.87
N ARG A 31 -5.40 -11.36 5.64
CA ARG A 31 -5.08 -12.12 6.87
C ARG A 31 -6.16 -11.96 7.93
N ILE A 32 -6.66 -10.75 8.13
CA ILE A 32 -7.76 -10.50 9.08
C ILE A 32 -9.04 -11.21 8.65
N ALA A 33 -9.35 -11.21 7.35
CA ALA A 33 -10.54 -11.89 6.81
C ALA A 33 -10.49 -13.42 6.93
N LEU A 34 -9.29 -14.00 7.10
CA LEU A 34 -9.09 -15.44 7.31
C LEU A 34 -9.14 -15.86 8.79
N LEU A 35 -9.24 -14.90 9.73
CA LEU A 35 -9.35 -15.24 11.15
C LEU A 35 -10.70 -15.94 11.44
N PRO A 36 -10.71 -16.98 12.33
CA PRO A 36 -11.93 -17.68 12.68
C PRO A 36 -13.01 -16.74 13.26
N GLU A 37 -14.28 -16.94 12.91
CA GLU A 37 -15.44 -16.11 13.34
C GLU A 37 -15.59 -15.98 14.86
N ARG A 38 -15.03 -16.90 15.67
CA ARG A 38 -15.04 -16.80 17.15
C ARG A 38 -14.32 -15.53 17.67
N TYR A 39 -13.45 -14.94 16.85
CA TYR A 39 -12.77 -13.67 17.18
C TYR A 39 -13.51 -12.45 16.66
N ASP A 40 -14.59 -12.64 15.88
CA ASP A 40 -15.33 -11.54 15.26
C ASP A 40 -16.86 -11.78 15.42
N ARG A 41 -17.36 -11.72 16.66
CA ARG A 41 -18.77 -11.99 17.03
C ARG A 41 -19.76 -11.31 16.09
N GLY A 42 -20.26 -12.05 15.09
CA GLY A 42 -21.36 -11.63 14.21
C GLY A 42 -20.98 -10.64 13.11
N ARG A 43 -19.69 -10.41 12.85
CA ARG A 43 -19.26 -9.57 11.73
C ARG A 43 -19.35 -10.35 10.42
N LYS A 44 -19.98 -9.73 9.44
CA LYS A 44 -20.07 -10.27 8.08
C LYS A 44 -18.67 -10.36 7.47
N GLU A 45 -18.41 -11.41 6.71
CA GLU A 45 -17.16 -11.66 5.96
C GLU A 45 -16.63 -10.42 5.19
N ALA A 46 -17.52 -9.53 4.79
CA ALA A 46 -17.19 -8.26 4.13
C ALA A 46 -16.64 -7.16 5.07
N ALA A 47 -16.75 -7.30 6.40
CA ALA A 47 -16.41 -6.22 7.34
C ALA A 47 -14.93 -5.76 7.28
N PRO A 48 -13.92 -6.64 7.23
CA PRO A 48 -12.53 -6.21 7.08
C PRO A 48 -12.28 -5.44 5.79
N TRP A 49 -12.89 -5.88 4.69
CA TRP A 49 -12.78 -5.22 3.38
C TRP A 49 -13.45 -3.86 3.35
N ARG A 50 -14.60 -3.74 4.03
CA ARG A 50 -15.27 -2.45 4.18
C ARG A 50 -14.42 -1.45 4.94
N ARG A 51 -13.81 -1.86 6.05
CA ARG A 51 -12.91 -0.99 6.84
C ARG A 51 -11.70 -0.52 6.02
N ALA A 52 -11.09 -1.43 5.25
CA ALA A 52 -9.99 -1.05 4.35
C ALA A 52 -10.40 0.04 3.36
N LEU A 53 -11.63 -0.01 2.85
CA LEU A 53 -12.16 1.03 1.97
C LEU A 53 -12.53 2.31 2.70
N ASP A 54 -13.10 2.23 3.91
CA ASP A 54 -13.43 3.39 4.73
C ASP A 54 -12.15 4.17 5.06
N ALA A 55 -11.03 3.47 5.36
CA ALA A 55 -9.68 4.04 5.50
C ALA A 55 -9.25 4.92 4.33
N LEU A 56 -9.66 4.53 3.15
CA LEU A 56 -9.28 5.21 1.91
C LEU A 56 -10.35 6.19 1.42
N GLY A 57 -11.53 6.24 2.06
CA GLY A 57 -12.69 6.99 1.56
C GLY A 57 -13.28 6.44 0.26
N LEU A 58 -13.12 5.13 0.00
CA LEU A 58 -13.47 4.49 -1.28
C LEU A 58 -14.69 3.57 -1.21
N ALA A 59 -15.37 3.45 -0.06
CA ALA A 59 -16.48 2.51 0.12
C ALA A 59 -17.63 2.75 -0.86
N ASP A 60 -18.04 3.99 -1.05
CA ASP A 60 -19.13 4.34 -1.97
C ASP A 60 -18.71 4.18 -3.44
N VAL A 61 -17.47 4.50 -3.77
CA VAL A 61 -16.92 4.31 -5.13
C VAL A 61 -16.96 2.82 -5.51
N VAL A 62 -16.49 1.94 -4.64
CA VAL A 62 -16.48 0.50 -4.89
C VAL A 62 -17.91 -0.05 -4.96
N ARG A 63 -18.79 0.38 -4.03
CA ARG A 63 -20.21 -0.04 -4.06
C ARG A 63 -20.90 0.36 -5.35
N ASN A 64 -20.73 1.60 -5.79
CA ASN A 64 -21.35 2.10 -7.02
C ASN A 64 -20.83 1.39 -8.26
N ARG A 65 -19.53 1.05 -8.29
CA ARG A 65 -18.89 0.42 -9.44
C ARG A 65 -19.17 -1.08 -9.55
N TYR A 66 -19.15 -1.79 -8.43
CA TYR A 66 -19.23 -3.26 -8.41
C TYR A 66 -20.56 -3.80 -7.84
N GLY A 67 -21.44 -2.93 -7.33
CA GLY A 67 -22.71 -3.30 -6.73
C GLY A 67 -22.59 -3.93 -5.33
N ARG A 68 -21.39 -4.30 -4.91
CA ARG A 68 -21.10 -4.98 -3.63
C ARG A 68 -19.71 -4.60 -3.10
N ILE A 69 -19.52 -4.81 -1.79
CA ILE A 69 -18.22 -4.73 -1.13
C ILE A 69 -17.90 -6.13 -0.61
N ASP A 70 -16.93 -6.78 -1.25
CA ASP A 70 -16.40 -8.09 -0.89
C ASP A 70 -14.93 -8.18 -1.25
N ALA A 71 -14.27 -9.29 -0.96
CA ALA A 71 -12.85 -9.51 -1.23
C ALA A 71 -12.52 -9.24 -2.70
N GLU A 72 -13.34 -9.76 -3.64
CA GLU A 72 -13.07 -9.63 -5.07
C GLU A 72 -13.15 -8.18 -5.54
N SER A 73 -14.24 -7.47 -5.23
CA SER A 73 -14.47 -6.10 -5.67
C SER A 73 -13.40 -5.16 -5.14
N VAL A 74 -13.00 -5.33 -3.86
CA VAL A 74 -11.98 -4.51 -3.22
C VAL A 74 -10.60 -4.77 -3.80
N GLN A 75 -10.21 -6.03 -3.94
CA GLN A 75 -8.92 -6.41 -4.53
C GLN A 75 -8.80 -5.93 -5.97
N ARG A 76 -9.83 -6.11 -6.79
CA ARG A 76 -9.87 -5.58 -8.17
C ARG A 76 -9.68 -4.08 -8.20
N HIS A 77 -10.39 -3.36 -7.33
CA HIS A 77 -10.35 -1.90 -7.29
C HIS A 77 -9.00 -1.37 -6.81
N LEU A 78 -8.45 -1.95 -5.76
CA LEU A 78 -7.19 -1.49 -5.15
C LEU A 78 -5.94 -1.95 -5.90
N LEU A 79 -5.98 -3.11 -6.56
CA LEU A 79 -4.80 -3.65 -7.23
C LEU A 79 -4.76 -3.35 -8.72
N LEU A 80 -5.89 -3.49 -9.44
CA LEU A 80 -5.89 -3.58 -10.90
C LEU A 80 -6.66 -2.45 -11.61
N SER A 81 -7.49 -1.67 -10.90
CA SER A 81 -8.36 -0.68 -11.56
C SER A 81 -7.56 0.50 -12.11
N PRO A 82 -7.56 0.76 -13.43
CA PRO A 82 -6.92 1.92 -14.01
C PRO A 82 -7.65 3.25 -13.70
N GLU A 83 -8.93 3.19 -13.32
CA GLU A 83 -9.72 4.37 -12.94
C GLU A 83 -9.52 4.78 -11.48
N ASN A 84 -8.92 3.91 -10.66
CA ASN A 84 -8.49 4.28 -9.34
C ASN A 84 -7.04 4.79 -9.39
N PRO A 85 -6.78 6.10 -9.24
CA PRO A 85 -5.43 6.65 -9.32
C PRO A 85 -4.50 6.15 -8.21
N SER A 86 -5.07 5.58 -7.12
CA SER A 86 -4.34 4.99 -6.01
C SER A 86 -4.25 3.46 -6.08
N SER A 87 -4.71 2.83 -7.17
CA SER A 87 -4.48 1.39 -7.38
C SER A 87 -3.00 1.11 -7.61
N VAL A 88 -2.56 -0.12 -7.27
CA VAL A 88 -1.18 -0.55 -7.55
C VAL A 88 -0.85 -0.38 -9.03
N TYR A 89 -1.77 -0.76 -9.92
CA TYR A 89 -1.63 -0.58 -11.36
C TYR A 89 -1.35 0.88 -11.75
N SER A 90 -2.22 1.80 -11.32
CA SER A 90 -2.10 3.22 -11.67
C SER A 90 -0.87 3.88 -11.05
N CYS A 91 -0.54 3.52 -9.81
CA CYS A 91 0.63 4.03 -9.12
C CYS A 91 1.94 3.61 -9.82
N LEU A 92 2.10 2.34 -10.17
CA LEU A 92 3.31 1.88 -10.87
C LEU A 92 3.40 2.46 -12.28
N HIS A 93 2.28 2.63 -12.98
CA HIS A 93 2.24 3.35 -14.24
C HIS A 93 2.70 4.80 -14.08
N ALA A 94 2.11 5.54 -13.15
CA ALA A 94 2.43 6.95 -12.92
C ALA A 94 3.90 7.14 -12.48
N ALA A 95 4.41 6.29 -11.59
CA ALA A 95 5.81 6.33 -11.17
C ALA A 95 6.76 6.15 -12.37
N ARG A 96 6.49 5.18 -13.24
CA ARG A 96 7.26 4.93 -14.45
C ARG A 96 7.19 6.11 -15.43
N GLU A 97 6.01 6.73 -15.61
CA GLU A 97 5.87 7.89 -16.52
C GLU A 97 6.63 9.12 -15.99
N CYS A 98 6.57 9.41 -14.69
CA CYS A 98 7.38 10.44 -14.05
C CYS A 98 8.89 10.17 -14.28
N ALA A 99 9.35 8.95 -14.06
CA ALA A 99 10.74 8.57 -14.30
C ALA A 99 11.13 8.69 -15.78
N ARG A 100 10.24 8.31 -16.70
CA ARG A 100 10.44 8.46 -18.14
C ARG A 100 10.63 9.92 -18.56
N ALA A 101 9.85 10.82 -17.97
CA ALA A 101 9.94 12.26 -18.23
C ALA A 101 11.25 12.87 -17.70
N GLN A 102 11.86 12.27 -16.69
CA GLN A 102 13.04 12.80 -15.99
C GLN A 102 14.27 11.90 -16.06
N ARG A 103 14.46 11.17 -17.16
CA ARG A 103 15.59 10.23 -17.33
C ARG A 103 16.98 10.87 -17.15
N VAL A 104 17.10 12.16 -17.39
CA VAL A 104 18.35 12.92 -17.18
C VAL A 104 18.63 13.23 -15.71
N ALA A 105 17.61 13.19 -14.85
CA ALA A 105 17.70 13.52 -13.43
C ALA A 105 17.78 12.29 -12.52
N ILE A 106 17.65 11.09 -13.07
CA ILE A 106 17.73 9.79 -12.36
C ILE A 106 18.78 8.90 -13.01
N THR A 107 19.16 7.83 -12.33
CA THR A 107 20.08 6.84 -12.90
C THR A 107 19.39 5.89 -13.86
N ALA A 108 20.18 5.23 -14.74
CA ALA A 108 19.64 4.21 -15.63
C ALA A 108 18.99 3.07 -14.86
N GLU A 109 19.62 2.63 -13.77
CA GLU A 109 19.13 1.56 -12.91
C GLU A 109 17.79 1.90 -12.25
N MET A 110 17.59 3.16 -11.82
CA MET A 110 16.32 3.61 -11.26
C MET A 110 15.19 3.53 -12.30
N TYR A 111 15.46 3.98 -13.52
CA TYR A 111 14.48 3.89 -14.59
C TYR A 111 14.17 2.44 -14.97
N GLU A 112 15.18 1.60 -15.09
CA GLU A 112 15.04 0.17 -15.43
C GLU A 112 14.20 -0.55 -14.37
N ASP A 113 14.45 -0.31 -13.09
CA ASP A 113 13.69 -0.92 -11.99
C ASP A 113 12.20 -0.54 -12.04
N LEU A 114 11.87 0.74 -12.26
CA LEU A 114 10.47 1.18 -12.41
C LEU A 114 9.84 0.65 -13.70
N ASN A 115 10.60 0.59 -14.79
CA ASN A 115 10.10 0.08 -16.07
C ASN A 115 9.79 -1.42 -15.99
N VAL A 116 10.64 -2.21 -15.34
CA VAL A 116 10.39 -3.65 -15.09
C VAL A 116 9.17 -3.81 -14.19
N SER A 117 9.07 -3.03 -13.11
CA SER A 117 7.92 -3.05 -12.20
C SER A 117 6.60 -2.79 -12.93
N TRP A 118 6.59 -1.81 -13.84
CA TRP A 118 5.42 -1.52 -14.67
C TRP A 118 5.12 -2.62 -15.69
N LEU A 119 6.13 -3.13 -16.38
CA LEU A 119 5.94 -4.19 -17.40
C LEU A 119 5.36 -5.47 -16.77
N GLU A 120 5.82 -5.84 -15.59
CA GLU A 120 5.26 -6.95 -14.84
C GLU A 120 3.79 -6.68 -14.45
N MET A 121 3.50 -5.47 -13.92
CA MET A 121 2.15 -5.10 -13.48
C MET A 121 1.16 -5.00 -14.64
N ARG A 122 1.58 -4.44 -15.78
CA ARG A 122 0.75 -4.28 -16.98
C ARG A 122 0.19 -5.61 -17.50
N GLY A 123 0.93 -6.70 -17.31
CA GLY A 123 0.54 -8.05 -17.74
C GLY A 123 -0.37 -8.78 -16.76
N VAL A 124 -0.69 -8.18 -15.59
CA VAL A 124 -1.55 -8.82 -14.58
C VAL A 124 -3.01 -8.64 -14.94
N THR A 125 -3.71 -9.75 -15.14
CA THR A 125 -5.17 -9.78 -15.27
C THR A 125 -5.80 -10.41 -14.03
N TRP A 126 -7.09 -10.19 -13.81
CA TRP A 126 -7.79 -10.80 -12.67
C TRP A 126 -7.72 -12.33 -12.69
N SER A 127 -7.93 -12.94 -13.87
CA SER A 127 -7.87 -14.40 -14.02
C SER A 127 -6.49 -14.95 -13.69
N ARG A 128 -5.42 -14.26 -14.13
CA ARG A 128 -4.05 -14.64 -13.81
C ARG A 128 -3.72 -14.46 -12.33
N LEU A 129 -4.16 -13.35 -11.74
CA LEU A 129 -3.99 -13.09 -10.33
C LEU A 129 -4.63 -14.18 -9.46
N HIS A 130 -5.80 -14.67 -9.87
CA HIS A 130 -6.50 -15.74 -9.16
C HIS A 130 -5.79 -17.09 -9.30
N ALA A 131 -5.24 -17.38 -10.48
CA ALA A 131 -4.50 -18.61 -10.74
C ALA A 131 -3.13 -18.63 -10.04
N ASP A 132 -2.39 -17.52 -10.08
CA ASP A 132 -1.02 -17.39 -9.53
C ASP A 132 -1.01 -17.14 -8.01
N GLY A 133 -2.17 -16.79 -7.43
CA GLY A 133 -2.33 -16.39 -6.03
C GLY A 133 -1.99 -14.92 -5.78
N ILE A 134 -2.90 -14.23 -5.11
CA ILE A 134 -2.79 -12.80 -4.79
C ILE A 134 -1.52 -12.46 -3.99
N ASN A 135 -1.12 -13.34 -3.07
CA ASN A 135 0.04 -13.13 -2.21
C ASN A 135 1.32 -12.94 -3.02
N ASN A 136 1.47 -13.65 -4.14
CA ASN A 136 2.62 -13.52 -5.03
C ASN A 136 2.72 -12.12 -5.65
N LEU A 137 1.59 -11.51 -6.02
CA LEU A 137 1.57 -10.13 -6.48
C LEU A 137 1.92 -9.15 -5.35
N LEU A 138 1.34 -9.32 -4.18
CA LEU A 138 1.58 -8.43 -3.03
C LEU A 138 3.06 -8.45 -2.61
N GLU A 139 3.67 -9.62 -2.50
CA GLU A 139 5.10 -9.75 -2.19
C GLU A 139 5.98 -9.13 -3.28
N ARG A 140 5.63 -9.32 -4.55
CA ARG A 140 6.34 -8.72 -5.67
C ARG A 140 6.29 -7.20 -5.62
N VAL A 141 5.12 -6.59 -5.38
CA VAL A 141 4.97 -5.13 -5.26
C VAL A 141 5.83 -4.60 -4.12
N LYS A 142 5.79 -5.23 -2.94
CA LYS A 142 6.61 -4.86 -1.78
C LYS A 142 8.12 -4.97 -2.12
N GLY A 143 8.52 -6.06 -2.77
CA GLY A 143 9.90 -6.27 -3.19
C GLY A 143 10.38 -5.23 -4.21
N ARG A 144 9.55 -4.88 -5.20
CA ARG A 144 9.88 -3.84 -6.18
C ARG A 144 10.02 -2.46 -5.56
N SER A 145 9.16 -2.11 -4.63
CA SER A 145 9.30 -0.84 -3.89
C SER A 145 10.58 -0.78 -3.05
N ALA A 146 10.94 -1.89 -2.41
CA ALA A 146 12.22 -2.00 -1.69
C ALA A 146 13.43 -1.91 -2.62
N SER A 147 13.36 -2.54 -3.81
CA SER A 147 14.38 -2.46 -4.86
C SER A 147 14.59 -1.02 -5.31
N PHE A 148 13.51 -0.30 -5.66
CA PHE A 148 13.60 1.10 -6.09
C PHE A 148 14.25 1.99 -5.02
N ARG A 149 13.89 1.82 -3.74
CA ARG A 149 14.56 2.54 -2.64
C ARG A 149 16.04 2.20 -2.54
N GLY A 150 16.39 0.92 -2.64
CA GLY A 150 17.78 0.45 -2.61
C GLY A 150 18.60 1.03 -3.76
N VAL A 151 18.10 0.97 -4.98
CA VAL A 151 18.75 1.54 -6.18
C VAL A 151 18.90 3.06 -6.03
N THR A 152 17.85 3.77 -5.57
CA THR A 152 17.90 5.22 -5.34
C THR A 152 19.01 5.59 -4.35
N ILE A 153 19.12 4.86 -3.23
CA ILE A 153 20.13 5.13 -2.20
C ILE A 153 21.54 4.78 -2.71
N GLY A 154 21.65 3.71 -3.49
CA GLY A 154 22.94 3.18 -3.95
C GLY A 154 23.53 3.93 -5.15
N THR A 155 22.70 4.51 -6.02
CA THR A 155 23.16 5.02 -7.32
C THR A 155 22.95 6.52 -7.53
N LEU A 156 21.99 7.15 -6.83
CA LEU A 156 21.70 8.56 -7.01
C LEU A 156 22.53 9.43 -6.06
N GLY A 157 23.22 10.44 -6.61
CA GLY A 157 23.93 11.43 -5.81
C GLY A 157 22.99 12.22 -4.88
N ARG A 158 23.48 12.61 -3.69
CA ARG A 158 22.72 13.30 -2.62
C ARG A 158 22.39 14.77 -2.94
N GLY A 159 22.04 15.06 -4.20
CA GLY A 159 21.63 16.39 -4.65
C GLY A 159 20.14 16.65 -4.48
N GLU A 160 19.67 17.75 -5.06
CA GLU A 160 18.25 18.18 -4.96
C GLU A 160 17.27 17.07 -5.39
N GLY A 161 17.55 16.34 -6.47
CA GLY A 161 16.69 15.25 -6.95
C GLY A 161 16.48 14.16 -5.94
N TYR A 162 17.56 13.75 -5.23
CA TYR A 162 17.47 12.79 -4.14
C TYR A 162 16.53 13.29 -3.02
N HIS A 163 16.65 14.55 -2.63
CA HIS A 163 15.82 15.10 -1.56
C HIS A 163 14.35 15.19 -1.94
N PHE A 164 14.02 15.49 -3.21
CA PHE A 164 12.61 15.47 -3.65
C PHE A 164 12.02 14.06 -3.71
N LEU A 165 12.79 13.04 -4.08
CA LEU A 165 12.36 11.64 -3.97
C LEU A 165 12.10 11.25 -2.52
N GLN A 166 13.02 11.59 -1.60
CA GLN A 166 12.83 11.31 -0.17
C GLN A 166 11.62 12.05 0.39
N LEU A 167 11.43 13.31 0.04
CA LEU A 167 10.27 14.10 0.45
C LEU A 167 8.97 13.43 0.01
N GLY A 168 8.89 12.99 -1.26
CA GLY A 168 7.72 12.28 -1.78
C GLY A 168 7.41 11.00 -0.99
N ALA A 169 8.42 10.17 -0.75
CA ALA A 169 8.26 8.94 0.00
C ALA A 169 7.81 9.19 1.45
N PHE A 170 8.45 10.13 2.17
CA PHE A 170 8.11 10.38 3.57
C PHE A 170 6.75 11.07 3.76
N VAL A 171 6.37 11.97 2.85
CA VAL A 171 5.02 12.57 2.89
C VAL A 171 3.95 11.51 2.67
N GLU A 172 4.16 10.56 1.74
CA GLU A 172 3.20 9.47 1.53
C GLU A 172 3.10 8.55 2.75
N ARG A 173 4.22 8.22 3.41
CA ARG A 173 4.22 7.44 4.65
C ARG A 173 3.49 8.14 5.79
N ALA A 174 3.72 9.44 5.96
CA ALA A 174 3.07 10.22 7.00
C ALA A 174 1.55 10.28 6.76
N GLU A 175 1.12 10.56 5.52
CA GLU A 175 -0.30 10.58 5.16
C GLU A 175 -0.95 9.21 5.39
N TRP A 176 -0.25 8.13 5.01
CA TRP A 176 -0.73 6.78 5.22
C TRP A 176 -0.88 6.41 6.70
N ALA A 177 0.11 6.77 7.51
CA ALA A 177 0.07 6.54 8.95
C ALA A 177 -1.11 7.25 9.61
N ILE A 178 -1.36 8.52 9.26
CA ILE A 178 -2.48 9.30 9.78
C ILE A 178 -3.82 8.63 9.42
N ARG A 179 -4.01 8.23 8.16
CA ARG A 179 -5.24 7.56 7.71
C ARG A 179 -5.53 6.27 8.47
N LEU A 180 -4.51 5.45 8.70
CA LEU A 180 -4.68 4.19 9.42
C LEU A 180 -4.92 4.40 10.92
N LEU A 181 -4.27 5.39 11.54
CA LEU A 181 -4.45 5.73 12.94
C LEU A 181 -5.84 6.32 13.22
N ASP A 182 -6.36 7.15 12.32
CA ASP A 182 -7.69 7.74 12.41
C ASP A 182 -8.79 6.67 12.52
N ILE A 183 -8.65 5.58 11.77
CA ILE A 183 -9.58 4.47 11.81
C ILE A 183 -9.39 3.61 13.05
N ALA A 184 -8.15 3.36 13.45
CA ALA A 184 -7.88 2.59 14.66
C ALA A 184 -8.39 3.30 15.92
N GLY A 185 -8.28 4.64 15.97
CA GLY A 185 -8.73 5.46 17.08
C GLY A 185 -10.25 5.68 17.16
N SER A 186 -10.99 5.44 16.09
CA SER A 186 -12.46 5.63 16.06
C SER A 186 -13.26 4.48 16.67
N GLU A 187 -12.64 3.36 16.97
CA GLU A 187 -13.28 2.20 17.60
C GLU A 187 -12.84 2.12 19.07
N GLY A 188 -13.74 2.47 19.96
CA GLY A 188 -13.52 2.73 21.39
C GLY A 188 -12.76 1.67 22.19
N ASP A 189 -12.19 2.16 23.26
CA ASP A 189 -11.18 1.59 24.16
C ASP A 189 -11.73 0.65 25.25
N ASP A 190 -12.97 0.18 25.16
CA ASP A 190 -13.57 -0.63 26.23
C ASP A 190 -13.29 -2.13 26.04
N ALA A 191 -12.04 -2.55 26.26
CA ALA A 191 -11.70 -3.96 26.38
C ALA A 191 -12.13 -4.53 27.75
N GLU A 192 -13.40 -4.84 27.91
CA GLU A 192 -13.92 -5.46 29.16
C GLU A 192 -13.61 -6.95 29.29
N THR A 193 -13.13 -7.63 28.23
CA THR A 193 -12.87 -9.07 28.24
C THR A 193 -11.51 -9.45 27.65
N ARG A 194 -10.94 -10.62 28.10
CA ARG A 194 -9.73 -11.20 27.52
C ARG A 194 -9.84 -11.48 26.01
N GLU A 195 -11.03 -11.80 25.55
CA GLU A 195 -11.30 -12.04 24.13
C GLU A 195 -11.18 -10.76 23.31
N GLN A 196 -11.67 -9.64 23.86
CA GLN A 196 -11.56 -8.32 23.23
C GLN A 196 -10.09 -7.88 23.17
N ALA A 197 -9.33 -8.06 24.22
CA ALA A 197 -7.89 -7.76 24.24
C ALA A 197 -7.10 -8.54 23.18
N ALA A 198 -7.46 -9.81 22.92
CA ALA A 198 -6.85 -10.57 21.84
C ALA A 198 -7.18 -10.04 20.45
N VAL A 199 -8.44 -9.64 20.21
CA VAL A 199 -8.86 -9.01 18.96
C VAL A 199 -8.12 -7.70 18.73
N ASP A 200 -8.01 -6.87 19.76
CA ASP A 200 -7.30 -5.57 19.70
C ASP A 200 -5.80 -5.78 19.43
N TYR A 201 -5.18 -6.77 20.05
CA TYR A 201 -3.80 -7.12 19.75
C TYR A 201 -3.60 -7.49 18.26
N PHE A 202 -4.49 -8.31 17.68
CA PHE A 202 -4.41 -8.64 16.25
C PHE A 202 -4.63 -7.42 15.37
N ARG A 203 -5.54 -6.51 15.73
CA ARG A 203 -5.81 -5.27 15.00
C ARG A 203 -4.61 -4.34 15.02
N TRP A 204 -4.03 -4.08 16.19
CA TRP A 204 -2.83 -3.25 16.33
C TRP A 204 -1.62 -3.87 15.62
N SER A 205 -1.45 -5.19 15.72
CA SER A 205 -0.41 -5.91 15.00
C SER A 205 -0.57 -5.76 13.48
N ALA A 206 -1.79 -5.88 12.99
CA ALA A 206 -2.14 -5.71 11.59
C ALA A 206 -1.84 -4.27 11.11
N LEU A 207 -2.21 -3.27 11.89
CA LEU A 207 -1.91 -1.86 11.61
C LEU A 207 -0.40 -1.61 11.56
N LEU A 208 0.35 -2.08 12.55
CA LEU A 208 1.81 -1.95 12.58
C LEU A 208 2.48 -2.66 11.40
N GLN A 209 1.97 -3.82 10.98
CA GLN A 209 2.46 -4.51 9.78
C GLN A 209 2.18 -3.71 8.51
N SER A 210 1.01 -3.08 8.39
CA SER A 210 0.66 -2.19 7.27
C SER A 210 1.60 -0.98 7.18
N LEU A 211 2.07 -0.49 8.33
CA LEU A 211 3.02 0.63 8.45
C LEU A 211 4.49 0.21 8.36
N SER A 212 4.79 -1.09 8.21
CA SER A 212 6.16 -1.64 8.31
C SER A 212 6.84 -1.38 9.66
N GLY A 213 6.05 -1.11 10.71
CA GLY A 213 6.53 -0.72 12.04
C GLY A 213 6.52 -1.84 13.08
N PHE A 214 5.96 -3.02 12.76
CA PHE A 214 5.72 -4.09 13.72
C PHE A 214 7.00 -4.59 14.40
N GLU A 215 8.06 -4.87 13.64
CA GLU A 215 9.32 -5.36 14.21
C GLU A 215 10.04 -4.29 15.03
N ALA A 216 9.97 -3.02 14.61
CA ALA A 216 10.53 -1.91 15.39
C ALA A 216 9.78 -1.74 16.71
N TYR A 217 8.44 -1.79 16.68
CA TYR A 217 7.60 -1.73 17.88
C TYR A 217 7.94 -2.86 18.86
N ARG A 218 8.02 -4.10 18.39
CA ARG A 218 8.39 -5.24 19.22
C ARG A 218 9.74 -5.10 19.91
N LYS A 219 10.75 -4.58 19.19
CA LYS A 219 12.08 -4.36 19.77
C LYS A 219 12.12 -3.30 20.86
N ILE A 220 11.20 -2.33 20.80
CA ILE A 220 11.15 -1.22 21.78
C ILE A 220 10.30 -1.59 23.00
N TYR A 221 9.22 -2.33 22.77
CA TYR A 221 8.18 -2.59 23.78
C TYR A 221 7.98 -4.08 24.12
N SER A 222 8.84 -4.99 23.63
CA SER A 222 8.82 -6.38 24.10
C SER A 222 9.61 -6.45 25.41
N ASP A 223 8.89 -6.54 26.53
CA ASP A 223 9.40 -7.12 27.76
C ASP A 223 9.32 -8.66 27.67
#